data_85057e508d1d18d72dcadf87ac889b04
#
_entry.id   85057e508d1d18d72dcadf87ac889b04
#
_cell.length_a   1.000
_cell.length_b   1.000
_cell.length_c   1.000
_cell.angle_alpha   90.00
_cell.angle_beta   90.00
_cell.angle_gamma   90.00
#
_symmetry.space_group_name_H-M   'P 1'
#
loop_
_entity.id
_entity.type
_entity.pdbx_description
1 polymer ?
#
loop_
_entity_poly.entity_id
_entity_poly.type
_entity_poly.pdbx_seq_one_letter_code
_entity_poly.pdbx_strand_id
1 'polypeptide(L)'
;MKIIFKILLFLFIFTPQLHADEASNWLKKEIDEILDAYKGKNLTNEEKFLLVETTIDYNFAGAGIAKFVAGDSWKRSEKNIKKEYIQLFKRHLALNIASMMQGYSDQKYELVNAKFDSKNKVSLINMEIFNKTGNLLVTWRVKKSKDRFFIIDLLVADISLVVTKRSEFNSMLKTVDYSLKNLNYLLKKRN
;
A
#
# COMPACT_ATOMS: atom_id res chain seq x y z
N MET A 1 1.59 -37.31 -52.49
CA MET A 1 1.29 -37.42 -51.09
C MET A 1 1.82 -36.17 -50.39
N LYS A 2 0.97 -35.14 -50.16
CA LYS A 2 1.36 -33.87 -49.56
C LYS A 2 1.10 -33.93 -48.05
N ILE A 3 2.17 -33.96 -47.26
CA ILE A 3 2.10 -33.91 -45.80
C ILE A 3 1.90 -32.43 -45.39
N ILE A 4 0.69 -32.13 -44.95
CA ILE A 4 0.38 -30.79 -44.38
C ILE A 4 0.82 -30.80 -42.91
N PHE A 5 1.92 -30.09 -42.62
CA PHE A 5 2.39 -29.88 -41.25
C PHE A 5 1.53 -28.78 -40.63
N LYS A 6 0.55 -29.18 -39.78
CA LYS A 6 -0.20 -28.23 -38.98
C LYS A 6 0.66 -27.76 -37.81
N ILE A 7 1.24 -26.58 -37.96
CA ILE A 7 1.89 -25.86 -36.86
C ILE A 7 0.74 -25.36 -35.95
N LEU A 8 0.58 -26.01 -34.81
CA LEU A 8 -0.32 -25.56 -33.73
C LEU A 8 0.41 -24.41 -33.00
N LEU A 9 0.12 -23.16 -33.43
CA LEU A 9 0.60 -21.96 -32.75
C LEU A 9 -0.16 -21.83 -31.42
N PHE A 10 0.46 -22.26 -30.33
CA PHE A 10 -0.05 -22.08 -28.97
C PHE A 10 0.12 -20.60 -28.62
N LEU A 11 -0.87 -19.77 -28.95
CA LEU A 11 -0.97 -18.39 -28.47
C LEU A 11 -1.18 -18.46 -26.95
N PHE A 12 -0.10 -18.20 -26.19
CA PHE A 12 -0.18 -17.89 -24.77
C PHE A 12 -0.96 -16.57 -24.62
N ILE A 13 -2.28 -16.66 -24.53
CA ILE A 13 -3.12 -15.50 -24.19
C ILE A 13 -2.83 -15.21 -22.71
N PHE A 14 -1.93 -14.29 -22.46
CA PHE A 14 -1.66 -13.74 -21.15
C PHE A 14 -2.91 -12.96 -20.72
N THR A 15 -3.82 -13.61 -20.03
CA THR A 15 -5.09 -13.00 -19.63
C THR A 15 -4.84 -12.02 -18.47
N PRO A 16 -5.25 -10.74 -18.60
CA PRO A 16 -5.15 -9.75 -17.52
C PRO A 16 -5.83 -10.20 -16.23
N GLN A 17 -6.84 -11.08 -16.35
CA GLN A 17 -7.59 -11.64 -15.23
C GLN A 17 -6.70 -12.48 -14.29
N LEU A 18 -5.80 -13.32 -14.82
CA LEU A 18 -4.93 -14.16 -13.99
C LEU A 18 -4.05 -13.33 -13.06
N HIS A 19 -3.54 -12.17 -13.52
CA HIS A 19 -2.74 -11.27 -12.68
C HIS A 19 -3.56 -10.60 -11.58
N ALA A 20 -4.81 -10.25 -11.87
CA ALA A 20 -5.71 -9.68 -10.87
C ALA A 20 -6.03 -10.72 -9.78
N ASP A 21 -6.26 -11.96 -10.16
CA ASP A 21 -6.59 -13.06 -9.24
C ASP A 21 -5.40 -13.42 -8.32
N GLU A 22 -4.16 -13.48 -8.86
CA GLU A 22 -2.95 -13.69 -8.05
C GLU A 22 -2.76 -12.57 -7.02
N ALA A 23 -2.91 -11.31 -7.44
CA ALA A 23 -2.76 -10.15 -6.55
C ALA A 23 -3.87 -10.11 -5.48
N SER A 24 -5.09 -10.49 -5.87
CA SER A 24 -6.25 -10.55 -4.97
C SER A 24 -6.08 -11.64 -3.90
N ASN A 25 -5.66 -12.83 -4.31
CA ASN A 25 -5.39 -13.93 -3.39
C ASN A 25 -4.26 -13.61 -2.41
N TRP A 26 -3.18 -12.99 -2.91
CA TRP A 26 -2.10 -12.50 -2.05
C TRP A 26 -2.63 -11.46 -1.05
N LEU A 27 -3.35 -10.42 -1.53
CA LEU A 27 -3.85 -9.36 -0.66
C LEU A 27 -4.80 -9.90 0.41
N LYS A 28 -5.69 -10.83 0.03
CA LYS A 28 -6.61 -11.47 0.98
C LYS A 28 -5.85 -12.16 2.10
N LYS A 29 -4.82 -12.94 1.75
CA LYS A 29 -3.98 -13.63 2.72
C LYS A 29 -3.33 -12.64 3.69
N GLU A 30 -2.71 -11.55 3.19
CA GLU A 30 -2.06 -10.54 4.03
C GLU A 30 -3.06 -9.81 4.96
N ILE A 31 -4.28 -9.55 4.47
CA ILE A 31 -5.34 -8.94 5.29
C ILE A 31 -5.81 -9.93 6.37
N ASP A 32 -6.08 -11.18 6.01
CA ASP A 32 -6.52 -12.20 6.98
C ASP A 32 -5.46 -12.37 8.08
N GLU A 33 -4.17 -12.50 7.71
CA GLU A 33 -3.06 -12.67 8.67
C GLU A 33 -2.95 -11.51 9.66
N ILE A 34 -3.04 -10.25 9.20
CA ILE A 34 -2.98 -9.10 10.13
C ILE A 34 -4.22 -9.00 11.00
N LEU A 35 -5.42 -9.27 10.47
CA LEU A 35 -6.67 -9.22 11.23
C LEU A 35 -6.72 -10.33 12.28
N ASP A 36 -6.31 -11.55 11.94
CA ASP A 36 -6.26 -12.66 12.88
C ASP A 36 -5.23 -12.41 13.99
N ALA A 37 -4.04 -11.88 13.64
CA ALA A 37 -3.05 -11.48 14.63
C ALA A 37 -3.58 -10.36 15.55
N TYR A 38 -4.36 -9.43 15.02
CA TYR A 38 -4.94 -8.32 15.76
C TYR A 38 -6.05 -8.76 16.73
N LYS A 39 -6.85 -9.78 16.35
CA LYS A 39 -7.97 -10.33 17.13
C LYS A 39 -7.53 -11.33 18.19
N GLY A 40 -6.61 -12.22 17.84
CA GLY A 40 -6.31 -13.44 18.59
C GLY A 40 -5.53 -13.26 19.88
N LYS A 41 -5.10 -12.04 20.23
CA LYS A 41 -4.24 -11.77 21.40
C LYS A 41 -4.73 -10.51 22.12
N ASN A 42 -4.66 -10.51 23.46
CA ASN A 42 -4.78 -9.29 24.26
C ASN A 42 -3.53 -8.41 24.04
N LEU A 43 -3.36 -7.91 22.82
CA LEU A 43 -2.21 -7.08 22.45
C LEU A 43 -2.34 -5.71 23.11
N THR A 44 -1.23 -5.24 23.67
CA THR A 44 -1.07 -3.84 24.07
C THR A 44 -1.10 -2.92 22.84
N ASN A 45 -1.32 -1.64 23.04
CA ASN A 45 -1.30 -0.66 21.95
C ASN A 45 0.06 -0.62 21.23
N GLU A 46 1.17 -0.86 21.95
CA GLU A 46 2.51 -0.92 21.39
C GLU A 46 2.70 -2.16 20.50
N GLU A 47 2.23 -3.33 20.94
CA GLU A 47 2.27 -4.56 20.14
C GLU A 47 1.41 -4.45 18.88
N LYS A 48 0.23 -3.83 18.98
CA LYS A 48 -0.64 -3.53 17.83
C LYS A 48 0.05 -2.58 16.84
N PHE A 49 0.70 -1.54 17.34
CA PHE A 49 1.47 -0.63 16.50
C PHE A 49 2.63 -1.36 15.79
N LEU A 50 3.38 -2.16 16.50
CA LEU A 50 4.51 -2.93 15.94
C LEU A 50 4.06 -3.91 14.86
N LEU A 51 2.89 -4.55 15.05
CA LEU A 51 2.28 -5.41 14.04
C LEU A 51 1.97 -4.63 12.75
N VAL A 52 1.35 -3.46 12.86
CA VAL A 52 1.05 -2.59 11.71
C VAL A 52 2.34 -2.09 11.05
N GLU A 53 3.32 -1.64 11.84
CA GLU A 53 4.62 -1.15 11.34
C GLU A 53 5.34 -2.23 10.54
N THR A 54 5.40 -3.46 11.06
CA THR A 54 6.00 -4.61 10.40
C THR A 54 5.27 -4.94 9.09
N THR A 55 3.95 -4.93 9.10
CA THR A 55 3.12 -5.18 7.89
C THR A 55 3.38 -4.13 6.81
N ILE A 56 3.50 -2.86 7.19
CA ILE A 56 3.81 -1.78 6.24
C ILE A 56 5.22 -1.94 5.69
N ASP A 57 6.19 -2.25 6.53
CA ASP A 57 7.58 -2.45 6.10
C ASP A 57 7.72 -3.57 5.08
N TYR A 58 6.92 -4.62 5.22
CA TYR A 58 7.00 -5.81 4.39
C TYR A 58 6.13 -5.72 3.14
N ASN A 59 4.90 -5.23 3.25
CA ASN A 59 3.88 -5.32 2.20
C ASN A 59 3.69 -4.04 1.39
N PHE A 60 4.17 -2.88 1.87
CA PHE A 60 4.05 -1.64 1.13
C PHE A 60 5.33 -1.31 0.36
N ALA A 61 5.18 -0.67 -0.81
CA ALA A 61 6.31 -0.10 -1.56
C ALA A 61 6.84 1.18 -0.88
N GLY A 62 7.12 1.11 0.44
CA GLY A 62 7.33 2.25 1.32
C GLY A 62 8.37 3.25 0.83
N ALA A 63 9.51 2.80 0.29
CA ALA A 63 10.53 3.69 -0.27
C ALA A 63 10.03 4.42 -1.53
N GLY A 64 9.25 3.75 -2.38
CA GLY A 64 8.64 4.35 -3.58
C GLY A 64 7.59 5.39 -3.23
N ILE A 65 6.73 5.07 -2.26
CA ILE A 65 5.70 5.97 -1.74
C ILE A 65 6.36 7.20 -1.09
N ALA A 66 7.34 7.00 -0.20
CA ALA A 66 8.09 8.08 0.45
C ALA A 66 8.73 9.03 -0.58
N LYS A 67 9.38 8.49 -1.61
CA LYS A 67 9.95 9.28 -2.72
C LYS A 67 8.87 10.10 -3.44
N PHE A 68 7.72 9.51 -3.74
CA PHE A 68 6.61 10.21 -4.40
C PHE A 68 6.08 11.34 -3.52
N VAL A 69 5.89 11.09 -2.23
CA VAL A 69 5.37 12.05 -1.25
C VAL A 69 6.31 13.24 -1.04
N ALA A 70 7.63 13.01 -0.97
CA ALA A 70 8.62 14.08 -0.82
C ALA A 70 8.77 14.99 -2.07
N GLY A 71 8.32 14.54 -3.24
CA GLY A 71 8.33 15.31 -4.46
C GLY A 71 9.72 15.82 -4.85
N ASP A 72 9.85 17.11 -5.19
CA ASP A 72 11.12 17.70 -5.63
C ASP A 72 12.14 17.84 -4.51
N SER A 73 11.72 17.90 -3.25
CA SER A 73 12.63 17.88 -2.09
C SER A 73 13.46 16.60 -2.04
N TRP A 74 12.90 15.48 -2.52
CA TRP A 74 13.65 14.24 -2.69
C TRP A 74 14.84 14.39 -3.62
N LYS A 75 14.67 15.01 -4.80
CA LYS A 75 15.75 15.12 -5.81
C LYS A 75 16.95 15.89 -5.27
N ARG A 76 16.70 16.95 -4.49
CA ARG A 76 17.70 17.88 -3.97
C ARG A 76 18.42 17.41 -2.71
N SER A 77 17.97 16.29 -2.11
CA SER A 77 18.51 15.83 -0.83
C SER A 77 19.63 14.81 -0.98
N GLU A 78 20.49 14.71 0.00
CA GLU A 78 21.57 13.74 0.10
C GLU A 78 21.06 12.32 0.39
N LYS A 79 21.89 11.31 0.12
CA LYS A 79 21.52 9.90 0.25
C LYS A 79 21.18 9.49 1.70
N ASN A 80 21.95 10.00 2.68
CA ASN A 80 21.72 9.76 4.10
C ASN A 80 20.38 10.34 4.57
N ILE A 81 20.06 11.58 4.17
CA ILE A 81 18.81 12.27 4.48
C ILE A 81 17.62 11.51 3.87
N LYS A 82 17.74 11.05 2.62
CA LYS A 82 16.73 10.20 1.97
C LYS A 82 16.48 8.90 2.71
N LYS A 83 17.55 8.24 3.16
CA LYS A 83 17.45 6.97 3.92
C LYS A 83 16.70 7.17 5.23
N GLU A 84 17.06 8.21 5.97
CA GLU A 84 16.40 8.58 7.21
C GLU A 84 14.93 8.93 6.98
N TYR A 85 14.63 9.76 5.96
CA TYR A 85 13.27 10.14 5.61
C TYR A 85 12.38 8.93 5.30
N ILE A 86 12.88 7.93 4.56
CA ILE A 86 12.10 6.71 4.28
C ILE A 86 11.66 6.03 5.57
N GLN A 87 12.54 5.89 6.57
CA GLN A 87 12.21 5.25 7.83
C GLN A 87 11.16 6.05 8.61
N LEU A 88 11.38 7.36 8.73
CA LEU A 88 10.46 8.26 9.42
C LEU A 88 9.08 8.33 8.74
N PHE A 89 9.06 8.33 7.41
CA PHE A 89 7.81 8.29 6.65
C PHE A 89 7.04 6.99 6.86
N LYS A 90 7.71 5.84 6.80
CA LYS A 90 7.08 4.53 7.02
C LYS A 90 6.49 4.44 8.43
N ARG A 91 7.23 4.89 9.43
CA ARG A 91 6.74 4.97 10.81
C ARG A 91 5.53 5.90 10.93
N HIS A 92 5.59 7.08 10.32
CA HIS A 92 4.45 8.01 10.27
C HIS A 92 3.22 7.38 9.59
N LEU A 93 3.41 6.63 8.50
CA LEU A 93 2.34 5.91 7.83
C LEU A 93 1.76 4.82 8.75
N ALA A 94 2.62 4.08 9.45
CA ALA A 94 2.22 3.05 10.42
C ALA A 94 1.38 3.63 11.56
N LEU A 95 1.78 4.76 12.12
CA LEU A 95 1.01 5.46 13.17
C LEU A 95 -0.39 5.86 12.67
N ASN A 96 -0.49 6.37 11.45
CA ASN A 96 -1.79 6.75 10.87
C ASN A 96 -2.68 5.52 10.66
N ILE A 97 -2.16 4.44 10.09
CA ILE A 97 -2.93 3.22 9.85
C ILE A 97 -3.30 2.55 11.19
N ALA A 98 -2.39 2.47 12.15
CA ALA A 98 -2.69 1.95 13.48
C ALA A 98 -3.79 2.75 14.18
N SER A 99 -3.79 4.08 14.06
CA SER A 99 -4.86 4.94 14.58
C SER A 99 -6.21 4.64 13.92
N MET A 100 -6.24 4.42 12.61
CA MET A 100 -7.46 4.04 11.90
C MET A 100 -7.96 2.65 12.34
N MET A 101 -7.05 1.72 12.64
CA MET A 101 -7.37 0.37 13.11
C MET A 101 -7.84 0.32 14.57
N GLN A 102 -7.65 1.38 15.37
CA GLN A 102 -8.19 1.42 16.75
C GLN A 102 -9.73 1.29 16.80
N GLY A 103 -10.42 1.72 15.75
CA GLY A 103 -11.87 1.54 15.59
C GLY A 103 -12.29 0.17 15.05
N TYR A 104 -11.34 -0.72 14.78
CA TYR A 104 -11.64 -2.04 14.26
C TYR A 104 -12.22 -2.93 15.38
N SER A 105 -13.42 -3.45 15.15
CA SER A 105 -14.16 -4.32 16.07
C SER A 105 -14.84 -5.47 15.32
N ASP A 106 -14.06 -6.34 14.70
CA ASP A 106 -14.55 -7.52 13.98
C ASP A 106 -15.45 -7.24 12.76
N GLN A 107 -15.29 -6.09 12.11
CA GLN A 107 -16.00 -5.84 10.85
C GLN A 107 -15.64 -6.92 9.82
N LYS A 108 -16.65 -7.43 9.15
CA LYS A 108 -16.47 -8.33 8.00
C LYS A 108 -16.04 -7.52 6.79
N TYR A 109 -15.29 -8.13 5.91
CA TYR A 109 -14.93 -7.58 4.61
C TYR A 109 -15.05 -8.61 3.51
N GLU A 110 -15.23 -8.15 2.29
CA GLU A 110 -15.17 -8.98 1.07
C GLU A 110 -14.36 -8.30 -0.02
N LEU A 111 -13.57 -9.08 -0.76
CA LEU A 111 -12.97 -8.63 -2.01
C LEU A 111 -14.01 -8.81 -3.11
N VAL A 112 -14.61 -7.70 -3.57
CA VAL A 112 -15.76 -7.75 -4.48
C VAL A 112 -15.37 -7.89 -5.96
N ASN A 113 -14.27 -7.27 -6.37
CA ASN A 113 -13.74 -7.45 -7.71
C ASN A 113 -12.24 -7.07 -7.78
N ALA A 114 -11.58 -7.55 -8.83
CA ALA A 114 -10.21 -7.19 -9.14
C ALA A 114 -10.05 -6.94 -10.65
N LYS A 115 -9.29 -5.90 -11.02
CA LYS A 115 -8.99 -5.54 -12.39
C LYS A 115 -7.51 -5.25 -12.57
N PHE A 116 -6.88 -5.80 -13.59
CA PHE A 116 -5.50 -5.49 -13.95
C PHE A 116 -5.43 -4.35 -14.95
N ASP A 117 -4.77 -3.27 -14.56
CA ASP A 117 -4.39 -2.18 -15.46
C ASP A 117 -3.06 -2.54 -16.15
N SER A 118 -3.14 -3.03 -17.38
CA SER A 118 -1.98 -3.47 -18.16
C SER A 118 -1.03 -2.33 -18.52
N LYS A 119 -1.53 -1.11 -18.67
CA LYS A 119 -0.74 0.09 -18.99
C LYS A 119 0.19 0.46 -17.84
N ASN A 120 -0.31 0.45 -16.62
CA ASN A 120 0.44 0.82 -15.42
C ASN A 120 1.03 -0.40 -14.69
N LYS A 121 0.66 -1.62 -15.11
CA LYS A 121 1.02 -2.91 -14.49
C LYS A 121 0.63 -2.92 -13.01
N VAL A 122 -0.62 -2.58 -12.73
CA VAL A 122 -1.20 -2.47 -11.37
C VAL A 122 -2.50 -3.24 -11.32
N SER A 123 -2.69 -4.05 -10.28
CA SER A 123 -3.98 -4.65 -9.94
C SER A 123 -4.76 -3.68 -9.05
N LEU A 124 -5.99 -3.38 -9.44
CA LEU A 124 -6.98 -2.63 -8.67
C LEU A 124 -7.92 -3.65 -8.03
N ILE A 125 -7.93 -3.73 -6.71
CA ILE A 125 -8.71 -4.72 -5.96
C ILE A 125 -9.66 -3.97 -5.05
N ASN A 126 -10.96 -4.12 -5.30
CA ASN A 126 -11.99 -3.49 -4.50
C ASN A 126 -12.36 -4.39 -3.32
N MET A 127 -12.37 -3.79 -2.15
CA MET A 127 -12.76 -4.41 -0.89
C MET A 127 -13.91 -3.61 -0.28
N GLU A 128 -14.94 -4.29 0.14
CA GLU A 128 -16.05 -3.72 0.89
C GLU A 128 -15.95 -4.13 2.35
N ILE A 129 -15.96 -3.15 3.25
CA ILE A 129 -15.98 -3.36 4.70
C ILE A 129 -17.38 -3.09 5.19
N PHE A 130 -18.00 -4.07 5.85
CA PHE A 130 -19.36 -4.00 6.33
C PHE A 130 -19.43 -3.36 7.71
N ASN A 131 -20.08 -2.20 7.81
CA ASN A 131 -20.31 -1.49 9.06
C ASN A 131 -21.81 -1.31 9.32
N LYS A 132 -22.18 -1.14 10.58
CA LYS A 132 -23.58 -0.88 10.99
C LYS A 132 -24.16 0.42 10.40
N THR A 133 -23.32 1.39 10.12
CA THR A 133 -23.69 2.72 9.60
C THR A 133 -23.58 2.86 8.10
N GLY A 134 -23.19 1.81 7.39
CA GLY A 134 -22.99 1.79 5.95
C GLY A 134 -21.67 1.12 5.57
N ASN A 135 -21.60 0.58 4.37
CA ASN A 135 -20.41 -0.11 3.88
C ASN A 135 -19.35 0.90 3.43
N LEU A 136 -18.09 0.58 3.67
CA LEU A 136 -16.95 1.37 3.23
C LEU A 136 -16.25 0.67 2.08
N LEU A 137 -16.16 1.35 0.94
CA LEU A 137 -15.40 0.87 -0.21
C LEU A 137 -13.94 1.30 -0.09
N VAL A 138 -13.06 0.30 -0.22
CA VAL A 138 -11.61 0.47 -0.22
C VAL A 138 -11.04 -0.14 -1.49
N THR A 139 -10.29 0.64 -2.28
CA THR A 139 -9.59 0.15 -3.47
C THR A 139 -8.10 0.04 -3.20
N TRP A 140 -7.57 -1.18 -3.24
CA TRP A 140 -6.15 -1.46 -3.11
C TRP A 140 -5.47 -1.41 -4.47
N ARG A 141 -4.37 -0.68 -4.54
CA ARG A 141 -3.49 -0.66 -5.72
C ARG A 141 -2.27 -1.51 -5.44
N VAL A 142 -2.19 -2.67 -6.09
CA VAL A 142 -1.15 -3.67 -5.87
C VAL A 142 -0.29 -3.81 -7.12
N LYS A 143 1.03 -3.85 -6.93
CA LYS A 143 2.01 -4.01 -8.02
C LYS A 143 2.89 -5.22 -7.76
N LYS A 144 3.08 -6.07 -8.79
CA LYS A 144 4.08 -7.14 -8.78
C LYS A 144 5.45 -6.57 -9.16
N SER A 145 6.46 -6.86 -8.37
CA SER A 145 7.86 -6.55 -8.65
C SER A 145 8.72 -7.78 -8.39
N LYS A 146 9.37 -8.28 -9.43
CA LYS A 146 9.97 -9.62 -9.42
C LYS A 146 8.91 -10.65 -9.04
N ASP A 147 9.16 -11.44 -7.99
CA ASP A 147 8.27 -12.52 -7.53
C ASP A 147 7.38 -12.12 -6.33
N ARG A 148 7.30 -10.79 -6.02
CA ARG A 148 6.56 -10.29 -4.87
C ARG A 148 5.54 -9.23 -5.27
N PHE A 149 4.42 -9.20 -4.53
CA PHE A 149 3.45 -8.12 -4.59
C PHE A 149 3.75 -7.05 -3.54
N PHE A 150 3.36 -5.81 -3.85
CA PHE A 150 3.48 -4.66 -2.96
C PHE A 150 2.26 -3.76 -3.11
N ILE A 151 1.75 -3.26 -2.01
CA ILE A 151 0.75 -2.21 -1.98
C ILE A 151 1.46 -0.88 -2.30
N ILE A 152 0.97 -0.19 -3.33
CA ILE A 152 1.50 1.10 -3.77
C ILE A 152 0.57 2.26 -3.45
N ASP A 153 -0.70 1.99 -3.17
CA ASP A 153 -1.70 2.98 -2.76
C ASP A 153 -2.93 2.27 -2.16
N LEU A 154 -3.71 3.05 -1.45
CA LEU A 154 -4.99 2.69 -0.86
C LEU A 154 -5.96 3.84 -1.08
N LEU A 155 -7.11 3.59 -1.70
CA LEU A 155 -8.18 4.57 -1.85
C LEU A 155 -9.31 4.21 -0.87
N VAL A 156 -9.74 5.17 -0.10
CA VAL A 156 -10.90 5.06 0.80
C VAL A 156 -11.96 6.00 0.25
N ALA A 157 -13.13 5.48 -0.11
CA ALA A 157 -14.18 6.24 -0.80
C ALA A 157 -13.60 7.07 -1.97
N ASP A 158 -12.80 6.41 -2.83
CA ASP A 158 -12.11 6.96 -4.01
C ASP A 158 -11.04 8.03 -3.73
N ILE A 159 -10.71 8.32 -2.47
CA ILE A 159 -9.66 9.25 -2.08
C ILE A 159 -8.35 8.50 -1.84
N SER A 160 -7.33 8.74 -2.66
CA SER A 160 -6.01 8.13 -2.54
C SER A 160 -5.28 8.59 -1.27
N LEU A 161 -4.89 7.64 -0.44
CA LEU A 161 -4.08 7.90 0.76
C LEU A 161 -2.72 8.50 0.39
N VAL A 162 -2.07 7.99 -0.64
CA VAL A 162 -0.73 8.43 -1.07
C VAL A 162 -0.76 9.86 -1.63
N VAL A 163 -1.81 10.22 -2.39
CA VAL A 163 -2.01 11.60 -2.88
C VAL A 163 -2.32 12.56 -1.73
N THR A 164 -3.16 12.14 -0.79
CA THR A 164 -3.44 12.91 0.43
C THR A 164 -2.17 13.15 1.23
N LYS A 165 -1.35 12.13 1.45
CA LYS A 165 -0.06 12.27 2.14
C LYS A 165 0.91 13.18 1.38
N ARG A 166 0.92 13.13 0.05
CA ARG A 166 1.72 14.07 -0.74
C ARG A 166 1.31 15.53 -0.50
N SER A 167 0.02 15.81 -0.43
CA SER A 167 -0.50 17.16 -0.14
C SER A 167 -0.15 17.61 1.28
N GLU A 168 -0.34 16.74 2.27
CA GLU A 168 0.02 16.98 3.68
C GLU A 168 1.52 17.29 3.83
N PHE A 169 2.38 16.43 3.28
CA PHE A 169 3.83 16.59 3.37
C PHE A 169 4.36 17.78 2.58
N ASN A 170 3.71 18.13 1.45
CA ASN A 170 4.04 19.37 0.75
C ASN A 170 3.75 20.60 1.61
N SER A 171 2.66 20.59 2.37
CA SER A 171 2.35 21.67 3.32
C SER A 171 3.38 21.72 4.45
N MET A 172 3.80 20.59 5.00
CA MET A 172 4.87 20.52 5.99
C MET A 172 6.22 20.99 5.42
N LEU A 173 6.55 20.60 4.19
CA LEU A 173 7.78 21.01 3.51
C LEU A 173 7.84 22.52 3.30
N LYS A 174 6.72 23.18 3.02
CA LYS A 174 6.65 24.65 2.93
C LYS A 174 7.09 25.33 4.21
N THR A 175 6.74 24.79 5.38
CA THR A 175 7.11 25.38 6.68
C THR A 175 8.60 25.23 7.03
N VAL A 176 9.34 24.44 6.26
CA VAL A 176 10.77 24.15 6.47
C VAL A 176 11.60 24.42 5.20
N ASP A 177 11.18 25.38 4.38
CA ASP A 177 11.84 25.81 3.14
C ASP A 177 12.15 24.64 2.17
N TYR A 178 11.24 23.69 2.09
CA TYR A 178 11.37 22.46 1.30
C TYR A 178 12.61 21.62 1.60
N SER A 179 13.19 21.79 2.81
CA SER A 179 14.31 21.01 3.30
C SER A 179 13.85 19.65 3.84
N LEU A 180 14.24 18.56 3.16
CA LEU A 180 13.94 17.21 3.63
C LEU A 180 14.63 16.89 4.96
N LYS A 181 15.82 17.46 5.22
CA LYS A 181 16.53 17.35 6.50
C LYS A 181 15.71 17.95 7.65
N ASN A 182 15.16 19.15 7.45
CA ASN A 182 14.33 19.81 8.46
C ASN A 182 12.98 19.10 8.64
N LEU A 183 12.39 18.55 7.55
CA LEU A 183 11.22 17.69 7.64
C LEU A 183 11.49 16.43 8.48
N ASN A 184 12.64 15.78 8.31
CA ASN A 184 13.05 14.65 9.15
C ASN A 184 13.05 15.03 10.65
N TYR A 185 13.56 16.20 10.98
CA TYR A 185 13.53 16.70 12.36
C TYR A 185 12.10 16.88 12.89
N LEU A 186 11.18 17.41 12.07
CA LEU A 186 9.77 17.53 12.46
C LEU A 186 9.11 16.15 12.65
N LEU A 187 9.37 15.20 11.76
CA LEU A 187 8.82 13.85 11.85
C LEU A 187 9.32 13.11 13.10
N LYS A 188 10.59 13.26 13.47
CA LYS A 188 11.14 12.68 14.72
C LYS A 188 10.42 13.17 15.99
N LYS A 189 9.89 14.39 15.98
CA LYS A 189 9.14 14.92 17.11
C LYS A 189 7.68 14.45 17.16
N ARG A 190 7.16 13.97 16.03
CA ARG A 190 5.75 13.55 15.90
C ARG A 190 5.57 12.03 15.94
N ASN A 191 6.62 11.27 15.67
CA ASN A 191 6.67 9.82 15.65
C ASN A 191 7.26 9.27 16.96
#